data_b885af79abfe5ec2566c8f6dbae4cdd7
#
_entry.id   b885af79abfe5ec2566c8f6dbae4cdd7
#
_cell.length_a   1.000
_cell.length_b   1.000
_cell.length_c   1.000
_cell.angle_alpha   90.00
_cell.angle_beta   90.00
_cell.angle_gamma   90.00
#
_symmetry.space_group_name_H-M   'P 1'
#
loop_
_entity.id
_entity.type
_entity.pdbx_description
1 polymer ?
#
loop_
_entity_poly.entity_id
_entity_poly.type
_entity_poly.pdbx_seq_one_letter_code
_entity_poly.pdbx_strand_id
1 'polypeptide(L)'
;AQCCEILVCDESQRLKNPDSVRAKKVVQIADLCKHRYILTGTPILNSCSDVFMQFRILDGGETFGKNYYAFRHEYFEDANARRKGTQGYFPDWKPKPFTFEVLQDRISHKAMRVLKSECLDLPPFVNQRVDVELGSEQKRMYKQMMNDYVTWLKTKDNEPRAVVAQLAVTKALRLQQIISGFAKDDAGVVHRLEDNPRVKVLEELLTDLTPVHKVIVWATFKE
;
A
#
# COMPACT_ATOMS: atom_id res chain seq x y z
N ALA A 1 24.62 -27.79 10.19
CA ALA A 1 23.97 -26.68 9.47
C ALA A 1 25.03 -25.62 9.24
N GLN A 2 25.33 -25.28 7.98
CA GLN A 2 26.20 -24.15 7.65
C GLN A 2 25.46 -22.87 8.10
N CYS A 3 25.96 -22.22 9.15
CA CYS A 3 25.43 -20.94 9.59
C CYS A 3 25.84 -19.88 8.56
N CYS A 4 24.89 -19.21 7.97
CA CYS A 4 25.14 -18.04 7.14
C CYS A 4 25.70 -16.93 8.06
N GLU A 5 26.88 -16.39 7.75
CA GLU A 5 27.47 -15.34 8.59
C GLU A 5 26.86 -13.96 8.32
N ILE A 6 26.38 -13.73 7.11
CA ILE A 6 25.86 -12.45 6.63
C ILE A 6 24.43 -12.63 6.11
N LEU A 7 23.51 -11.79 6.57
CA LEU A 7 22.15 -11.68 6.06
C LEU A 7 21.96 -10.31 5.41
N VAL A 8 21.53 -10.30 4.16
CA VAL A 8 21.09 -9.08 3.45
C VAL A 8 19.64 -9.23 3.08
N CYS A 9 18.80 -8.31 3.54
CA CYS A 9 17.36 -8.28 3.19
C CYS A 9 17.10 -7.11 2.25
N ASP A 10 16.98 -7.38 0.96
CA ASP A 10 16.54 -6.38 -0.01
C ASP A 10 15.01 -6.21 0.05
N GLU A 11 14.52 -4.99 -0.24
CA GLU A 11 13.11 -4.60 -0.11
C GLU A 11 12.54 -4.95 1.28
N SER A 12 13.29 -4.60 2.33
CA SER A 12 12.99 -4.98 3.72
C SER A 12 11.63 -4.49 4.24
N GLN A 13 11.03 -3.47 3.63
CA GLN A 13 9.66 -3.03 3.93
C GLN A 13 8.61 -4.14 3.71
N ARG A 14 8.92 -5.18 2.93
CA ARG A 14 8.07 -6.38 2.78
C ARG A 14 8.02 -7.25 4.04
N LEU A 15 8.91 -7.00 5.00
CA LEU A 15 9.01 -7.71 6.28
C LEU A 15 8.39 -6.92 7.45
N LYS A 16 7.73 -5.80 7.19
CA LYS A 16 7.20 -4.87 8.19
C LYS A 16 6.13 -5.45 9.13
N ASN A 17 5.38 -6.45 8.67
CA ASN A 17 4.28 -7.03 9.45
C ASN A 17 4.82 -8.06 10.46
N PRO A 18 4.69 -7.80 11.79
CA PRO A 18 5.17 -8.68 12.85
C PRO A 18 4.44 -10.03 12.91
N ASP A 19 3.21 -10.10 12.39
CA ASP A 19 2.41 -11.31 12.42
C ASP A 19 2.65 -12.22 11.21
N SER A 20 3.33 -11.72 10.17
CA SER A 20 3.57 -12.50 8.96
C SER A 20 4.55 -13.65 9.22
N VAL A 21 4.23 -14.82 8.69
CA VAL A 21 5.09 -16.01 8.77
C VAL A 21 6.49 -15.72 8.18
N ARG A 22 6.53 -14.95 7.08
CA ARG A 22 7.78 -14.53 6.42
C ARG A 22 8.67 -13.75 7.37
N ALA A 23 8.17 -12.70 8.01
CA ALA A 23 8.96 -11.87 8.92
C ALA A 23 9.47 -12.68 10.10
N LYS A 24 8.63 -13.53 10.71
CA LYS A 24 9.02 -14.43 11.81
C LYS A 24 10.14 -15.39 11.42
N LYS A 25 10.10 -15.96 10.22
CA LYS A 25 11.16 -16.85 9.71
C LYS A 25 12.45 -16.09 9.43
N VAL A 26 12.38 -14.89 8.87
CA VAL A 26 13.58 -14.06 8.65
C VAL A 26 14.22 -13.65 9.97
N VAL A 27 13.44 -13.33 11.02
CA VAL A 27 13.99 -13.07 12.37
C VAL A 27 14.77 -14.29 12.91
N GLN A 28 14.23 -15.51 12.74
CA GLN A 28 14.93 -16.73 13.18
C GLN A 28 16.27 -16.90 12.46
N ILE A 29 16.34 -16.59 11.17
CA ILE A 29 17.60 -16.62 10.41
C ILE A 29 18.52 -15.49 10.87
N ALA A 30 18.01 -14.28 11.02
CA ALA A 30 18.77 -13.11 11.46
C ALA A 30 19.45 -13.33 12.81
N ASP A 31 18.75 -13.99 13.75
CA ASP A 31 19.28 -14.26 15.08
C ASP A 31 20.48 -15.26 15.05
N LEU A 32 20.69 -15.99 13.94
CA LEU A 32 21.84 -16.87 13.72
C LEU A 32 22.99 -16.19 12.98
N CYS A 33 22.76 -15.04 12.35
CA CYS A 33 23.76 -14.34 11.54
C CYS A 33 24.54 -13.31 12.37
N LYS A 34 25.86 -13.22 12.11
CA LYS A 34 26.74 -12.24 12.76
C LYS A 34 26.52 -10.82 12.22
N HIS A 35 26.39 -10.71 10.90
CA HIS A 35 26.25 -9.45 10.20
C HIS A 35 24.88 -9.40 9.49
N ARG A 36 24.18 -8.28 9.63
CA ARG A 36 22.83 -8.12 9.10
C ARG A 36 22.70 -6.77 8.45
N TYR A 37 22.13 -6.75 7.25
CA TYR A 37 21.89 -5.55 6.46
C TYR A 37 20.47 -5.57 5.94
N ILE A 38 19.83 -4.41 5.92
CA ILE A 38 18.52 -4.22 5.31
C ILE A 38 18.62 -3.12 4.27
N LEU A 39 18.05 -3.34 3.11
CA LEU A 39 18.00 -2.38 2.01
C LEU A 39 16.54 -2.06 1.69
N THR A 40 16.22 -0.79 1.53
CA THR A 40 14.88 -0.34 1.15
C THR A 40 14.90 1.09 0.64
N GLY A 41 14.14 1.38 -0.41
CA GLY A 41 13.90 2.73 -0.87
C GLY A 41 12.83 3.47 -0.04
N THR A 42 11.98 2.74 0.70
CA THR A 42 10.83 3.28 1.45
C THR A 42 10.64 2.52 2.76
N PRO A 43 11.41 2.84 3.82
CA PRO A 43 11.33 2.11 5.09
C PRO A 43 9.96 2.22 5.77
N ILE A 44 9.27 3.34 5.56
CA ILE A 44 7.94 3.63 6.09
C ILE A 44 6.97 3.74 4.91
N LEU A 45 6.07 2.76 4.75
CA LEU A 45 5.07 2.75 3.69
C LEU A 45 3.72 3.32 4.16
N ASN A 46 3.21 2.84 5.29
CA ASN A 46 1.87 3.15 5.76
C ASN A 46 1.87 3.81 7.14
N SER A 47 2.77 3.40 8.02
CA SER A 47 2.85 3.85 9.40
C SER A 47 4.28 3.82 9.89
N CYS A 48 4.61 4.72 10.82
CA CYS A 48 5.90 4.71 11.51
C CYS A 48 6.20 3.36 12.20
N SER A 49 5.19 2.56 12.50
CA SER A 49 5.37 1.21 13.06
C SER A 49 6.03 0.23 12.08
N ASP A 50 6.06 0.54 10.78
CA ASP A 50 6.66 -0.30 9.74
C ASP A 50 8.18 -0.53 9.98
N VAL A 51 8.84 0.34 10.73
CA VAL A 51 10.28 0.22 11.04
C VAL A 51 10.59 -0.86 12.07
N PHE A 52 9.65 -1.21 12.95
CA PHE A 52 9.91 -2.13 14.07
C PHE A 52 10.51 -3.46 13.62
N MET A 53 9.83 -4.17 12.71
CA MET A 53 10.30 -5.49 12.26
C MET A 53 11.57 -5.41 11.44
N GLN A 54 11.76 -4.34 10.69
CA GLN A 54 12.99 -4.11 9.94
C GLN A 54 14.19 -3.99 10.89
N PHE A 55 14.06 -3.21 11.97
CA PHE A 55 15.10 -3.07 13.00
C PHE A 55 15.22 -4.32 13.89
N ARG A 56 14.13 -5.04 14.16
CA ARG A 56 14.19 -6.33 14.85
C ARG A 56 15.07 -7.35 14.09
N ILE A 57 15.04 -7.28 12.76
CA ILE A 57 15.89 -8.11 11.89
C ILE A 57 17.33 -7.57 11.87
N LEU A 58 17.49 -6.24 11.70
CA LEU A 58 18.79 -5.59 11.56
C LEU A 58 19.68 -5.78 12.79
N ASP A 59 19.17 -5.48 13.97
CA ASP A 59 19.97 -5.40 15.19
C ASP A 59 19.50 -6.32 16.33
N GLY A 60 18.58 -7.23 16.05
CA GLY A 60 18.10 -8.18 17.06
C GLY A 60 17.19 -7.55 18.11
N GLY A 61 16.74 -6.31 17.90
CA GLY A 61 15.89 -5.54 18.81
C GLY A 61 16.67 -4.65 19.77
N GLU A 62 17.88 -4.29 19.45
CA GLU A 62 18.68 -3.33 20.25
C GLU A 62 18.03 -1.94 20.22
N THR A 63 17.60 -1.45 19.05
CA THR A 63 17.01 -0.12 18.88
C THR A 63 15.60 0.00 19.47
N PHE A 64 14.70 -0.96 19.17
CA PHE A 64 13.27 -0.86 19.49
C PHE A 64 12.72 -1.99 20.37
N GLY A 65 13.61 -2.81 20.94
CA GLY A 65 13.20 -4.00 21.68
C GLY A 65 12.78 -5.17 20.80
N LYS A 66 12.44 -6.29 21.46
CA LYS A 66 12.02 -7.53 20.78
C LYS A 66 10.51 -7.69 20.71
N ASN A 67 9.77 -6.93 21.51
CA ASN A 67 8.32 -7.06 21.66
C ASN A 67 7.59 -5.92 20.93
N TYR A 68 6.87 -6.28 19.86
CA TYR A 68 6.09 -5.32 19.08
C TYR A 68 5.01 -4.61 19.89
N TYR A 69 4.36 -5.31 20.82
CA TYR A 69 3.30 -4.70 21.62
C TYR A 69 3.86 -3.64 22.58
N ALA A 70 5.03 -3.90 23.19
CA ALA A 70 5.71 -2.91 24.01
C ALA A 70 6.09 -1.67 23.20
N PHE A 71 6.73 -1.86 22.04
CA PHE A 71 7.02 -0.79 21.09
C PHE A 71 5.77 0.00 20.72
N ARG A 72 4.68 -0.69 20.36
CA ARG A 72 3.43 -0.03 19.98
C ARG A 72 2.85 0.80 21.13
N HIS A 73 2.87 0.33 22.36
CA HIS A 73 2.41 1.10 23.51
C HIS A 73 3.33 2.28 23.88
N GLU A 74 4.61 2.16 23.60
CA GLU A 74 5.58 3.26 23.83
C GLU A 74 5.32 4.43 22.88
N TYR A 75 5.17 4.14 21.58
CA TYR A 75 5.14 5.15 20.52
C TYR A 75 3.76 5.49 19.99
N PHE A 76 2.75 4.67 20.25
CA PHE A 76 1.41 4.86 19.72
C PHE A 76 0.37 4.85 20.83
N GLU A 77 -0.77 5.47 20.55
CA GLU A 77 -1.95 5.45 21.39
C GLU A 77 -3.17 4.97 20.61
N ASP A 78 -4.08 4.30 21.31
CA ASP A 78 -5.33 3.87 20.71
C ASP A 78 -6.37 4.99 20.78
N ALA A 79 -6.63 5.63 19.65
CA ALA A 79 -7.64 6.69 19.52
C ALA A 79 -9.06 6.22 19.89
N ASN A 80 -9.31 4.91 19.83
CA ASN A 80 -10.59 4.29 20.21
C ASN A 80 -10.57 3.73 21.64
N ALA A 81 -9.57 3.99 22.47
CA ALA A 81 -9.40 3.41 23.81
C ALA A 81 -10.67 3.59 24.71
N ARG A 82 -11.37 4.73 24.58
CA ARG A 82 -12.61 5.00 25.33
C ARG A 82 -13.75 4.04 25.02
N ARG A 83 -13.70 3.35 23.87
CA ARG A 83 -14.70 2.38 23.43
C ARG A 83 -14.31 0.92 23.74
N LYS A 84 -13.20 0.71 24.43
CA LYS A 84 -12.70 -0.61 24.80
C LYS A 84 -13.77 -1.33 25.66
N GLY A 85 -14.10 -2.55 25.27
CA GLY A 85 -15.15 -3.34 25.93
C GLY A 85 -16.56 -3.17 25.36
N THR A 86 -16.77 -2.29 24.36
CA THR A 86 -18.06 -2.20 23.65
C THR A 86 -18.09 -3.12 22.44
N GLN A 87 -19.30 -3.57 22.04
CA GLN A 87 -19.48 -4.36 20.82
C GLN A 87 -18.99 -3.55 19.59
N GLY A 88 -18.19 -4.20 18.72
CA GLY A 88 -17.61 -3.56 17.54
C GLY A 88 -16.40 -2.67 17.83
N TYR A 89 -15.75 -2.84 19.00
CA TYR A 89 -14.48 -2.16 19.26
C TYR A 89 -13.36 -2.68 18.36
N PHE A 90 -12.72 -1.75 17.67
CA PHE A 90 -11.45 -1.96 16.95
C PHE A 90 -10.45 -0.89 17.39
N PRO A 91 -9.23 -1.27 17.80
CA PRO A 91 -8.20 -0.31 18.16
C PRO A 91 -7.76 0.49 16.92
N ASP A 92 -7.65 1.81 17.06
CA ASP A 92 -7.13 2.74 16.06
C ASP A 92 -5.81 3.34 16.58
N TRP A 93 -4.70 2.69 16.23
CA TRP A 93 -3.37 3.06 16.71
C TRP A 93 -2.82 4.25 15.94
N LYS A 94 -2.70 5.39 16.61
CA LYS A 94 -2.11 6.61 16.07
C LYS A 94 -0.77 6.91 16.75
N PRO A 95 0.21 7.47 16.02
CA PRO A 95 1.46 7.88 16.62
C PRO A 95 1.19 8.96 17.67
N LYS A 96 1.86 8.87 18.82
CA LYS A 96 1.89 9.92 19.84
C LYS A 96 2.61 11.16 19.30
N PRO A 97 2.42 12.33 19.89
CA PRO A 97 3.21 13.53 19.55
C PRO A 97 4.71 13.22 19.56
N PHE A 98 5.44 13.75 18.58
CA PHE A 98 6.89 13.60 18.41
C PHE A 98 7.39 12.17 18.14
N THR A 99 6.51 11.19 17.91
CA THR A 99 6.93 9.82 17.61
C THR A 99 7.84 9.75 16.39
N PHE A 100 7.53 10.50 15.34
CA PHE A 100 8.31 10.47 14.10
C PHE A 100 9.74 10.95 14.34
N GLU A 101 9.90 12.06 15.03
CA GLU A 101 11.20 12.65 15.35
C GLU A 101 12.05 11.72 16.22
N VAL A 102 11.43 11.13 17.25
CA VAL A 102 12.12 10.18 18.14
C VAL A 102 12.57 8.91 17.39
N LEU A 103 11.71 8.36 16.52
CA LEU A 103 12.07 7.20 15.71
C LEU A 103 13.17 7.56 14.71
N GLN A 104 13.09 8.72 14.07
CA GLN A 104 14.10 9.19 13.13
C GLN A 104 15.47 9.35 13.81
N ASP A 105 15.51 9.93 14.98
CA ASP A 105 16.76 10.07 15.77
C ASP A 105 17.37 8.70 16.06
N ARG A 106 16.60 7.76 16.61
CA ARG A 106 17.08 6.41 16.92
C ARG A 106 17.56 5.65 15.70
N ILE A 107 16.94 5.84 14.55
CA ILE A 107 17.29 5.20 13.28
C ILE A 107 18.56 5.79 12.68
N SER A 108 18.77 7.10 12.80
CA SER A 108 19.85 7.83 12.13
C SER A 108 21.25 7.27 12.44
N HIS A 109 21.45 6.73 13.64
CA HIS A 109 22.73 6.13 14.06
C HIS A 109 23.09 4.80 13.36
N LYS A 110 22.10 4.14 12.74
CA LYS A 110 22.27 2.82 12.10
C LYS A 110 21.83 2.80 10.64
N ALA A 111 21.43 3.94 10.08
CA ALA A 111 20.91 4.05 8.73
C ALA A 111 21.71 5.05 7.91
N MET A 112 21.98 4.70 6.67
CA MET A 112 22.51 5.61 5.66
C MET A 112 21.45 5.83 4.58
N ARG A 113 21.20 7.07 4.23
CA ARG A 113 20.30 7.46 3.15
C ARG A 113 21.09 8.07 2.01
N VAL A 114 20.86 7.57 0.81
CA VAL A 114 21.45 8.07 -0.42
C VAL A 114 20.29 8.49 -1.33
N LEU A 115 20.29 9.75 -1.76
CA LEU A 115 19.27 10.28 -2.68
C LEU A 115 19.70 10.08 -4.13
N LYS A 116 18.72 9.78 -5.00
CA LYS A 116 18.98 9.67 -6.44
C LYS A 116 19.57 10.95 -7.02
N SER A 117 19.14 12.12 -6.53
CA SER A 117 19.66 13.43 -6.93
C SER A 117 21.12 13.68 -6.55
N GLU A 118 21.66 12.94 -5.60
CA GLU A 118 23.05 13.09 -5.14
C GLU A 118 24.01 12.15 -5.86
N CYS A 119 23.50 11.05 -6.42
CA CYS A 119 24.33 9.97 -6.97
C CYS A 119 24.11 9.68 -8.43
N LEU A 120 23.06 10.19 -9.05
CA LEU A 120 22.69 9.88 -10.42
C LEU A 120 22.42 11.18 -11.19
N ASP A 121 23.08 11.31 -12.33
CA ASP A 121 22.74 12.34 -13.32
C ASP A 121 21.61 11.82 -14.20
N LEU A 122 20.39 11.98 -13.72
CA LEU A 122 19.18 11.56 -14.41
C LEU A 122 18.47 12.76 -15.03
N PRO A 123 17.87 12.59 -16.21
CA PRO A 123 17.04 13.63 -16.79
C PRO A 123 15.87 13.95 -15.82
N PRO A 124 15.37 15.20 -15.86
CA PRO A 124 14.27 15.60 -14.99
C PRO A 124 13.03 14.73 -15.19
N PHE A 125 12.40 14.36 -14.10
CA PHE A 125 11.15 13.61 -14.14
C PHE A 125 10.02 14.55 -14.57
N VAL A 126 9.40 14.26 -15.71
CA VAL A 126 8.26 15.01 -16.23
C VAL A 126 6.98 14.22 -16.03
N ASN A 127 6.04 14.78 -15.25
CA ASN A 127 4.69 14.26 -15.12
C ASN A 127 3.79 14.91 -16.16
N GLN A 128 3.22 14.09 -17.03
CA GLN A 128 2.20 14.54 -17.97
C GLN A 128 0.89 13.80 -17.67
N ARG A 129 -0.19 14.58 -17.49
CA ARG A 129 -1.55 14.05 -17.32
C ARG A 129 -2.30 14.16 -18.63
N VAL A 130 -2.88 13.06 -19.05
CA VAL A 130 -3.79 13.02 -20.20
C VAL A 130 -5.18 12.72 -19.68
N ASP A 131 -6.08 13.69 -19.81
CA ASP A 131 -7.50 13.54 -19.43
C ASP A 131 -8.27 12.94 -20.61
N VAL A 132 -8.98 11.85 -20.37
CA VAL A 132 -9.74 11.14 -21.38
C VAL A 132 -11.22 11.11 -20.96
N GLU A 133 -12.10 11.56 -21.85
CA GLU A 133 -13.53 11.46 -21.60
C GLU A 133 -14.02 10.01 -21.75
N LEU A 134 -14.95 9.62 -20.88
CA LEU A 134 -15.59 8.31 -20.98
C LEU A 134 -16.48 8.24 -22.23
N GLY A 135 -16.55 7.08 -22.85
CA GLY A 135 -17.49 6.80 -23.92
C GLY A 135 -18.96 6.90 -23.45
N SER A 136 -19.87 7.00 -24.38
CA SER A 136 -21.31 7.18 -24.09
C SER A 136 -21.88 6.07 -23.22
N GLU A 137 -21.54 4.82 -23.51
CA GLU A 137 -21.97 3.65 -22.75
C GLU A 137 -21.33 3.64 -21.34
N GLN A 138 -20.02 3.90 -21.25
CA GLN A 138 -19.34 4.03 -19.97
C GLN A 138 -19.95 5.13 -19.10
N LYS A 139 -20.25 6.32 -19.67
CA LYS A 139 -20.91 7.43 -18.97
C LYS A 139 -22.26 7.00 -18.41
N ARG A 140 -23.06 6.27 -19.20
CA ARG A 140 -24.38 5.78 -18.80
C ARG A 140 -24.25 4.80 -17.62
N MET A 141 -23.43 3.76 -17.76
CA MET A 141 -23.21 2.74 -16.73
C MET A 141 -22.64 3.34 -15.45
N TYR A 142 -21.68 4.25 -15.57
CA TYR A 142 -21.07 4.94 -14.43
C TYR A 142 -22.10 5.75 -13.64
N LYS A 143 -22.94 6.54 -14.34
CA LYS A 143 -24.01 7.35 -13.71
C LYS A 143 -25.04 6.47 -13.02
N GLN A 144 -25.47 5.39 -13.65
CA GLN A 144 -26.40 4.43 -13.06
C GLN A 144 -25.81 3.82 -11.77
N MET A 145 -24.60 3.29 -11.83
CA MET A 145 -23.93 2.71 -10.66
C MET A 145 -23.72 3.72 -9.53
N MET A 146 -23.40 4.98 -9.86
CA MET A 146 -23.27 6.07 -8.87
C MET A 146 -24.59 6.40 -8.21
N ASN A 147 -25.68 6.51 -8.97
CA ASN A 147 -27.00 6.79 -8.42
C ASN A 147 -27.47 5.66 -7.49
N ASP A 148 -27.29 4.41 -7.89
CA ASP A 148 -27.61 3.23 -7.07
C ASP A 148 -26.75 3.21 -5.79
N TYR A 149 -25.49 3.64 -5.89
CA TYR A 149 -24.60 3.75 -4.74
C TYR A 149 -25.04 4.82 -3.73
N VAL A 150 -25.38 6.03 -4.22
CA VAL A 150 -25.86 7.14 -3.38
C VAL A 150 -27.19 6.80 -2.73
N THR A 151 -28.12 6.19 -3.48
CA THR A 151 -29.41 5.73 -2.95
C THR A 151 -29.21 4.70 -1.85
N TRP A 152 -28.35 3.71 -2.09
CA TRP A 152 -28.05 2.68 -1.13
C TRP A 152 -27.41 3.23 0.16
N LEU A 153 -26.46 4.17 0.08
CA LEU A 153 -25.87 4.80 1.26
C LEU A 153 -26.92 5.49 2.14
N LYS A 154 -27.89 6.16 1.53
CA LYS A 154 -28.98 6.85 2.26
C LYS A 154 -29.92 5.89 2.99
N THR A 155 -30.07 4.66 2.49
CA THR A 155 -30.98 3.68 3.08
C THR A 155 -30.36 2.84 4.20
N LYS A 156 -29.03 2.97 4.47
CA LYS A 156 -28.26 2.09 5.35
C LYS A 156 -27.82 2.72 6.68
N ASP A 157 -28.52 3.77 7.15
CA ASP A 157 -28.15 4.47 8.39
C ASP A 157 -28.14 3.57 9.65
N ASN A 158 -28.79 2.41 9.62
CA ASN A 158 -28.90 1.48 10.75
C ASN A 158 -28.05 0.20 10.63
N GLU A 159 -27.25 0.03 9.60
CA GLU A 159 -26.40 -1.18 9.46
C GLU A 159 -25.02 -1.04 10.12
N PRO A 160 -24.38 -2.18 10.53
CA PRO A 160 -23.04 -2.15 11.08
C PRO A 160 -22.04 -1.49 10.11
N ARG A 161 -21.25 -0.53 10.60
CA ARG A 161 -20.29 0.22 9.79
C ARG A 161 -19.33 -0.65 8.98
N ALA A 162 -18.97 -1.81 9.49
CA ALA A 162 -18.08 -2.75 8.79
C ALA A 162 -18.71 -3.33 7.52
N VAL A 163 -20.01 -3.67 7.56
CA VAL A 163 -20.75 -4.18 6.38
C VAL A 163 -20.91 -3.08 5.34
N VAL A 164 -21.26 -1.87 5.79
CA VAL A 164 -21.37 -0.69 4.91
C VAL A 164 -20.04 -0.40 4.22
N ALA A 165 -18.92 -0.44 4.96
CA ALA A 165 -17.59 -0.20 4.41
C ALA A 165 -17.20 -1.26 3.36
N GLN A 166 -17.44 -2.53 3.60
CA GLN A 166 -17.12 -3.61 2.66
C GLN A 166 -17.90 -3.47 1.34
N LEU A 167 -19.20 -3.18 1.43
CA LEU A 167 -20.03 -2.95 0.26
C LEU A 167 -19.64 -1.67 -0.50
N ALA A 168 -19.24 -0.62 0.23
CA ALA A 168 -18.73 0.61 -0.38
C ALA A 168 -17.46 0.36 -1.20
N VAL A 169 -16.51 -0.42 -0.66
CA VAL A 169 -15.28 -0.82 -1.38
C VAL A 169 -15.63 -1.60 -2.65
N THR A 170 -16.56 -2.56 -2.57
CA THR A 170 -16.97 -3.35 -3.74
C THR A 170 -17.57 -2.47 -4.83
N LYS A 171 -18.44 -1.51 -4.46
CA LYS A 171 -19.03 -0.58 -5.43
C LYS A 171 -18.01 0.38 -6.04
N ALA A 172 -17.07 0.89 -5.24
CA ALA A 172 -15.96 1.69 -5.75
C ALA A 172 -15.11 0.90 -6.77
N LEU A 173 -14.85 -0.38 -6.49
CA LEU A 173 -14.16 -1.27 -7.42
C LEU A 173 -14.93 -1.45 -8.73
N ARG A 174 -16.27 -1.61 -8.68
CA ARG A 174 -17.12 -1.71 -9.88
C ARG A 174 -17.05 -0.45 -10.72
N LEU A 175 -17.08 0.74 -10.10
CA LEU A 175 -16.91 2.01 -10.80
C LEU A 175 -15.56 2.10 -11.51
N GLN A 176 -14.48 1.65 -10.86
CA GLN A 176 -13.15 1.60 -11.47
C GLN A 176 -13.11 0.62 -12.66
N GLN A 177 -13.79 -0.53 -12.59
CA GLN A 177 -13.90 -1.48 -13.71
C GLN A 177 -14.59 -0.85 -14.91
N ILE A 178 -15.73 -0.16 -14.71
CA ILE A 178 -16.45 0.55 -15.77
C ILE A 178 -15.55 1.60 -16.44
N ILE A 179 -14.82 2.40 -15.65
CA ILE A 179 -13.86 3.39 -16.18
C ILE A 179 -12.73 2.69 -16.95
N SER A 180 -12.36 1.47 -16.59
CA SER A 180 -11.33 0.69 -17.28
C SER A 180 -11.85 -0.05 -18.53
N GLY A 181 -13.15 0.04 -18.85
CA GLY A 181 -13.74 -0.46 -20.06
C GLY A 181 -14.32 -1.87 -19.96
N PHE A 182 -14.63 -2.33 -18.75
CA PHE A 182 -15.32 -3.60 -18.55
C PHE A 182 -16.23 -3.57 -17.31
N ALA A 183 -17.15 -4.52 -17.24
CA ALA A 183 -17.95 -4.77 -16.04
C ALA A 183 -17.91 -6.27 -15.71
N LYS A 184 -18.04 -6.62 -14.43
CA LYS A 184 -18.25 -7.99 -13.97
C LYS A 184 -19.68 -8.12 -13.44
N ASP A 185 -20.39 -9.14 -13.88
CA ASP A 185 -21.67 -9.50 -13.28
C ASP A 185 -21.51 -10.24 -11.94
N ASP A 186 -22.63 -10.60 -11.31
CA ASP A 186 -22.62 -11.30 -10.03
C ASP A 186 -22.11 -12.75 -10.12
N ALA A 187 -22.14 -13.34 -11.31
CA ALA A 187 -21.52 -14.63 -11.59
C ALA A 187 -20.01 -14.53 -11.84
N GLY A 188 -19.45 -13.31 -11.88
CA GLY A 188 -18.04 -13.06 -12.12
C GLY A 188 -17.65 -13.02 -13.60
N VAL A 189 -18.62 -13.10 -14.52
CA VAL A 189 -18.37 -13.04 -15.97
C VAL A 189 -17.98 -11.61 -16.34
N VAL A 190 -16.94 -11.50 -17.17
CA VAL A 190 -16.41 -10.22 -17.64
C VAL A 190 -17.10 -9.81 -18.94
N HIS A 191 -17.73 -8.65 -18.94
CA HIS A 191 -18.33 -8.01 -20.10
C HIS A 191 -17.47 -6.82 -20.52
N ARG A 192 -16.81 -6.90 -21.66
CA ARG A 192 -16.01 -5.78 -22.20
C ARG A 192 -16.91 -4.79 -22.88
N LEU A 193 -16.62 -3.50 -22.67
CA LEU A 193 -17.31 -2.41 -23.37
C LEU A 193 -16.63 -2.17 -24.73
N GLU A 194 -17.42 -2.09 -25.79
CA GLU A 194 -16.89 -1.97 -27.17
C GLU A 194 -16.14 -0.66 -27.39
N ASP A 195 -16.63 0.43 -26.82
CA ASP A 195 -15.99 1.75 -26.92
C ASP A 195 -15.22 2.09 -25.64
N ASN A 196 -13.90 1.97 -25.71
CA ASN A 196 -12.99 2.36 -24.62
C ASN A 196 -12.00 3.44 -25.07
N PRO A 197 -12.36 4.72 -24.90
CA PRO A 197 -11.51 5.84 -25.30
C PRO A 197 -10.12 5.85 -24.66
N ARG A 198 -9.99 5.31 -23.46
CA ARG A 198 -8.68 5.23 -22.76
C ARG A 198 -7.70 4.29 -23.47
N VAL A 199 -8.19 3.18 -24.00
CA VAL A 199 -7.36 2.25 -24.79
C VAL A 199 -6.93 2.91 -26.10
N LYS A 200 -7.84 3.61 -26.79
CA LYS A 200 -7.52 4.35 -28.02
C LYS A 200 -6.41 5.38 -27.80
N VAL A 201 -6.54 6.22 -26.78
CA VAL A 201 -5.52 7.22 -26.44
C VAL A 201 -4.20 6.55 -26.03
N LEU A 202 -4.25 5.42 -25.31
CA LEU A 202 -3.05 4.68 -24.97
C LEU A 202 -2.37 4.10 -26.23
N GLU A 203 -3.12 3.56 -27.18
CA GLU A 203 -2.59 3.05 -28.46
C GLU A 203 -1.92 4.18 -29.28
N GLU A 204 -2.53 5.35 -29.34
CA GLU A 204 -1.92 6.54 -29.97
C GLU A 204 -0.60 6.91 -29.30
N LEU A 205 -0.61 7.05 -27.98
CA LEU A 205 0.63 7.36 -27.21
C LEU A 205 1.72 6.30 -27.39
N LEU A 206 1.35 5.02 -27.43
CA LEU A 206 2.32 3.95 -27.64
C LEU A 206 2.88 4.00 -29.07
N THR A 207 2.06 4.30 -30.05
CA THR A 207 2.49 4.43 -31.46
C THR A 207 3.52 5.54 -31.61
N ASP A 208 3.34 6.66 -30.89
CA ASP A 208 4.26 7.78 -30.94
C ASP A 208 5.56 7.54 -30.15
N LEU A 209 5.46 6.87 -29.01
CA LEU A 209 6.58 6.73 -28.07
C LEU A 209 7.49 5.52 -28.36
N THR A 210 6.93 4.40 -28.78
CA THR A 210 7.68 3.13 -28.91
C THR A 210 8.80 3.17 -29.96
N PRO A 211 8.74 3.96 -31.06
CA PRO A 211 9.84 4.04 -32.00
C PRO A 211 11.14 4.62 -31.41
N VAL A 212 11.03 5.49 -30.41
CA VAL A 212 12.16 6.24 -29.82
C VAL A 212 12.43 5.89 -28.35
N HIS A 213 11.45 5.34 -27.64
CA HIS A 213 11.55 5.11 -26.20
C HIS A 213 11.14 3.69 -25.81
N LYS A 214 11.74 3.18 -24.71
CA LYS A 214 11.20 1.99 -24.02
C LYS A 214 10.04 2.43 -23.13
N VAL A 215 8.90 1.78 -23.30
CA VAL A 215 7.66 2.13 -22.58
C VAL A 215 7.29 1.03 -21.60
N ILE A 216 6.89 1.41 -20.39
CA ILE A 216 6.33 0.52 -19.39
C ILE A 216 4.89 0.97 -19.13
N VAL A 217 3.92 0.07 -19.35
CA VAL A 217 2.51 0.34 -19.07
C VAL A 217 2.11 -0.35 -17.77
N TRP A 218 1.58 0.44 -16.83
CA TRP A 218 1.03 -0.07 -15.58
C TRP A 218 -0.50 -0.05 -15.63
N ALA A 219 -1.12 -1.18 -15.38
CA ALA A 219 -2.57 -1.31 -15.33
C ALA A 219 -3.04 -1.87 -14.00
N THR A 220 -4.20 -1.42 -13.54
CA THR A 220 -4.82 -1.93 -12.30
C THR A 220 -5.48 -3.29 -12.52
N PHE A 221 -6.03 -3.51 -13.71
CA PHE A 221 -6.74 -4.74 -14.07
C PHE A 221 -6.02 -5.44 -15.22
N LYS A 222 -6.21 -6.75 -15.32
CA LYS A 222 -5.61 -7.60 -16.36
C LYS A 222 -6.54 -7.85 -17.56
N GLU A 223 -7.81 -7.50 -17.44
CA GLU A 223 -8.86 -7.67 -18.44
C GLU A 223 -8.80 -6.65 -19.58
#